data_1a5472f18c6d08005a00624be67b2910
#
_entry.id   1a5472f18c6d08005a00624be67b2910
#
_cell.length_a   1.000
_cell.length_b   1.000
_cell.length_c   1.000
_cell.angle_alpha   90.00
_cell.angle_beta   90.00
_cell.angle_gamma   90.00
#
_symmetry.space_group_name_H-M   'P 1'
#
loop_
_entity.id
_entity.type
_entity.pdbx_description
1 polymer ?
#
loop_
_entity_poly.entity_id
_entity_poly.type
_entity_poly.pdbx_seq_one_letter_code
_entity_poly.pdbx_strand_id
1 'polypeptide(L)'
;MCLGAVFVLGGVGMAVSQVSSAYPNLCKLITGWVKTSLPEDFPFSSLQINYNYAARKHVDGNNIGPSYIRSLGKHTGSELWTVDAFVEATDEDTGEKYVKGGGGQQVLSCSGGWKLFNGNAEHYTKPYQGTRISFIAFSHNAYNKLSTRVASKLKELGFTAASDDGVDLPYFAKYRIDKSEFTPDENSK
;
A
#
# COMPACT_ATOMS: atom_id res chain seq x y z
N MET A 1 0.49 -6.06 11.96
CA MET A 1 -0.90 -5.64 12.27
C MET A 1 -1.45 -4.87 11.08
N CYS A 2 -2.64 -5.22 10.61
CA CYS A 2 -3.28 -4.50 9.50
C CYS A 2 -4.51 -3.73 10.00
N LEU A 3 -4.61 -2.45 9.66
CA LEU A 3 -5.79 -1.62 9.85
C LEU A 3 -6.51 -1.46 8.52
N GLY A 4 -7.82 -1.26 8.56
CA GLY A 4 -8.64 -1.06 7.36
C GLY A 4 -9.18 -2.34 6.76
N ALA A 5 -9.22 -2.41 5.43
CA ALA A 5 -9.75 -3.53 4.68
C ALA A 5 -8.79 -4.73 4.71
N VAL A 6 -9.34 -5.91 4.90
CA VAL A 6 -8.63 -7.19 4.85
C VAL A 6 -9.45 -8.23 4.09
N PHE A 7 -8.77 -9.12 3.37
CA PHE A 7 -9.42 -10.26 2.75
C PHE A 7 -9.53 -11.42 3.75
N VAL A 8 -10.71 -12.00 3.87
CA VAL A 8 -10.99 -13.11 4.78
C VAL A 8 -11.02 -14.42 3.99
N LEU A 9 -9.98 -15.25 4.16
CA LEU A 9 -9.88 -16.57 3.55
C LEU A 9 -11.02 -17.48 4.04
N GLY A 10 -11.73 -18.10 3.10
CA GLY A 10 -12.87 -18.98 3.41
C GLY A 10 -14.12 -18.24 3.90
N GLY A 11 -14.14 -16.93 3.87
CA GLY A 11 -15.23 -16.08 4.32
C GLY A 11 -15.93 -15.31 3.20
N VAL A 12 -16.61 -14.24 3.58
CA VAL A 12 -17.46 -13.41 2.71
C VAL A 12 -16.66 -12.39 1.86
N GLY A 13 -15.35 -12.57 1.69
CA GLY A 13 -14.51 -11.67 0.92
C GLY A 13 -13.88 -10.57 1.78
N MET A 14 -14.05 -9.29 1.40
CA MET A 14 -13.46 -8.17 2.11
C MET A 14 -14.21 -7.79 3.38
N ALA A 15 -13.48 -7.54 4.45
CA ALA A 15 -14.01 -7.10 5.74
C ALA A 15 -13.16 -5.99 6.37
N VAL A 16 -13.69 -5.30 7.37
CA VAL A 16 -12.90 -4.43 8.25
C VAL A 16 -12.08 -5.29 9.20
N SER A 17 -10.79 -5.01 9.35
CA SER A 17 -9.92 -5.79 10.24
C SER A 17 -10.43 -5.78 11.69
N GLN A 18 -10.18 -6.87 12.41
CA GLN A 18 -10.58 -7.00 13.82
C GLN A 18 -10.00 -5.86 14.68
N VAL A 19 -8.74 -5.50 14.44
CA VAL A 19 -8.08 -4.42 15.19
C VAL A 19 -8.76 -3.08 14.95
N SER A 20 -9.11 -2.76 13.70
CA SER A 20 -9.83 -1.53 13.38
C SER A 20 -11.22 -1.49 14.02
N SER A 21 -11.88 -2.63 14.12
CA SER A 21 -13.20 -2.75 14.76
C SER A 21 -13.12 -2.66 16.28
N ALA A 22 -12.11 -3.27 16.89
CA ALA A 22 -11.90 -3.29 18.34
C ALA A 22 -11.39 -1.94 18.88
N TYR A 23 -10.58 -1.21 18.09
CA TYR A 23 -9.95 0.05 18.51
C TYR A 23 -10.22 1.19 17.50
N PRO A 24 -11.48 1.57 17.28
CA PRO A 24 -11.85 2.53 16.24
C PRO A 24 -11.22 3.92 16.43
N ASN A 25 -11.10 4.40 17.67
CA ASN A 25 -10.49 5.70 17.96
C ASN A 25 -8.98 5.71 17.69
N LEU A 26 -8.27 4.62 18.01
CA LEU A 26 -6.86 4.46 17.65
C LEU A 26 -6.69 4.39 16.13
N CYS A 27 -7.57 3.66 15.47
CA CYS A 27 -7.57 3.58 14.01
C CYS A 27 -7.75 4.98 13.38
N LYS A 28 -8.74 5.76 13.82
CA LYS A 28 -8.98 7.15 13.37
C LYS A 28 -7.79 8.07 13.61
N LEU A 29 -7.14 7.95 14.76
CA LEU A 29 -5.94 8.74 15.08
C LEU A 29 -4.81 8.44 14.07
N ILE A 30 -4.54 7.15 13.84
CA ILE A 30 -3.47 6.72 12.95
C ILE A 30 -3.79 7.09 11.50
N THR A 31 -5.01 6.85 11.01
CA THR A 31 -5.42 7.21 9.64
C THR A 31 -5.41 8.72 9.43
N GLY A 32 -5.81 9.51 10.44
CA GLY A 32 -5.70 10.96 10.41
C GLY A 32 -4.26 11.44 10.25
N TRP A 33 -3.33 10.89 11.05
CA TRP A 33 -1.91 11.19 10.91
C TRP A 33 -1.37 10.77 9.53
N VAL A 34 -1.72 9.59 9.04
CA VAL A 34 -1.29 9.11 7.71
C VAL A 34 -1.76 10.08 6.63
N LYS A 35 -3.03 10.46 6.61
CA LYS A 35 -3.59 11.40 5.65
C LYS A 35 -2.90 12.76 5.63
N THR A 36 -2.57 13.31 6.80
CA THR A 36 -1.91 14.62 6.89
C THR A 36 -0.43 14.57 6.50
N SER A 37 0.16 13.39 6.44
CA SER A 37 1.59 13.20 6.18
C SER A 37 1.90 12.55 4.83
N LEU A 38 0.92 11.91 4.18
CA LEU A 38 1.04 11.40 2.81
C LEU A 38 0.96 12.55 1.79
N PRO A 39 1.56 12.37 0.61
CA PRO A 39 1.27 13.23 -0.52
C PRO A 39 -0.24 13.26 -0.83
N GLU A 40 -0.67 14.38 -1.42
CA GLU A 40 -2.07 14.73 -1.67
C GLU A 40 -2.91 13.56 -2.19
N ASP A 41 -4.09 13.39 -1.58
CA ASP A 41 -5.18 12.51 -2.03
C ASP A 41 -4.82 11.06 -2.32
N PHE A 42 -3.73 10.54 -1.74
CA PHE A 42 -3.40 9.13 -1.91
C PHE A 42 -4.50 8.23 -1.31
N PRO A 43 -5.20 7.45 -2.15
CA PRO A 43 -6.25 6.56 -1.67
C PRO A 43 -5.64 5.29 -1.09
N PHE A 44 -6.07 4.92 0.11
CA PHE A 44 -5.68 3.65 0.72
C PHE A 44 -6.85 3.00 1.46
N SER A 45 -7.04 1.72 1.23
CA SER A 45 -8.03 0.91 1.93
C SER A 45 -7.45 0.24 3.17
N SER A 46 -6.15 0.15 3.24
CA SER A 46 -5.43 -0.68 4.20
C SER A 46 -4.13 -0.02 4.63
N LEU A 47 -3.77 -0.23 5.90
CA LEU A 47 -2.52 0.25 6.48
C LEU A 47 -1.87 -0.91 7.24
N GLN A 48 -0.75 -1.42 6.72
CA GLN A 48 0.05 -2.42 7.41
C GLN A 48 1.04 -1.73 8.35
N ILE A 49 1.06 -2.16 9.61
CA ILE A 49 1.99 -1.67 10.63
C ILE A 49 2.83 -2.85 11.11
N ASN A 50 4.15 -2.72 11.01
CA ASN A 50 5.09 -3.75 11.43
C ASN A 50 6.04 -3.18 12.49
N TYR A 51 6.28 -3.97 13.54
CA TYR A 51 7.23 -3.66 14.61
C TYR A 51 8.40 -4.63 14.54
N ASN A 52 9.61 -4.10 14.42
CA ASN A 52 10.85 -4.87 14.35
C ASN A 52 10.82 -6.04 13.35
N TYR A 53 10.21 -5.82 12.20
CA TYR A 53 10.07 -6.82 11.15
C TYR A 53 10.80 -6.38 9.87
N ALA A 54 11.71 -7.23 9.39
CA ALA A 54 12.34 -7.10 8.09
C ALA A 54 11.65 -8.07 7.12
N ALA A 55 10.89 -7.54 6.19
CA ALA A 55 10.25 -8.35 5.16
C ALA A 55 11.32 -9.01 4.29
N ARG A 56 11.21 -10.32 4.08
CA ARG A 56 11.97 -11.05 3.07
C ARG A 56 11.51 -10.64 1.68
N LYS A 57 12.24 -11.03 0.68
CA LYS A 57 11.93 -10.81 -0.72
C LYS A 57 10.55 -11.40 -1.08
N HIS A 58 9.64 -10.58 -1.61
CA HIS A 58 8.26 -10.97 -1.92
C HIS A 58 7.60 -9.95 -2.86
N VAL A 59 6.40 -10.28 -3.31
CA VAL A 59 5.52 -9.45 -4.12
C VAL A 59 4.16 -9.34 -3.41
N ASP A 60 3.60 -8.15 -3.36
CA ASP A 60 2.25 -7.89 -2.83
C ASP A 60 1.18 -8.11 -3.90
N GLY A 61 0.88 -9.36 -4.24
CA GLY A 61 -0.02 -9.72 -5.36
C GLY A 61 -1.46 -9.20 -5.25
N ASN A 62 -1.88 -8.74 -4.07
CA ASN A 62 -3.24 -8.26 -3.80
C ASN A 62 -3.36 -6.73 -3.75
N ASN A 63 -2.32 -5.98 -4.05
CA ASN A 63 -2.37 -4.53 -4.11
C ASN A 63 -2.85 -4.06 -5.48
N ILE A 64 -3.55 -2.92 -5.52
CA ILE A 64 -3.84 -2.16 -6.72
C ILE A 64 -3.16 -0.80 -6.63
N GLY A 65 -2.54 -0.39 -7.74
CA GLY A 65 -1.78 0.87 -7.76
C GLY A 65 -0.53 0.80 -6.88
N PRO A 66 0.10 1.94 -6.66
CA PRO A 66 1.30 2.04 -5.84
C PRO A 66 1.00 1.88 -4.35
N SER A 67 2.06 1.71 -3.58
CA SER A 67 2.05 1.74 -2.12
C SER A 67 2.98 2.82 -1.61
N TYR A 68 2.69 3.37 -0.42
CA TYR A 68 3.61 4.23 0.30
C TYR A 68 4.13 3.54 1.54
N ILE A 69 5.43 3.66 1.78
CA ILE A 69 6.09 3.15 2.99
C ILE A 69 6.81 4.27 3.74
N ARG A 70 6.73 4.24 5.08
CA ARG A 70 7.52 5.06 5.98
C ARG A 70 7.97 4.24 7.17
N SER A 71 9.17 4.49 7.68
CA SER A 71 9.64 3.91 8.93
C SER A 71 9.94 4.97 9.99
N LEU A 72 9.58 4.65 11.23
CA LEU A 72 9.81 5.45 12.42
C LEU A 72 10.62 4.62 13.44
N GLY A 73 11.16 5.30 14.43
CA GLY A 73 11.93 4.69 15.50
C GLY A 73 13.42 4.98 15.38
N LYS A 74 14.18 4.54 16.39
CA LYS A 74 15.64 4.72 16.43
C LYS A 74 16.32 3.50 15.80
N HIS A 75 16.59 3.59 14.51
CA HIS A 75 17.24 2.52 13.74
C HIS A 75 18.21 3.09 12.69
N THR A 76 19.11 2.23 12.20
CA THR A 76 20.00 2.48 11.06
C THR A 76 19.83 1.37 10.04
N GLY A 77 19.95 1.68 8.74
CA GLY A 77 19.61 0.74 7.66
C GLY A 77 18.09 0.70 7.41
N SER A 78 17.57 -0.44 7.02
CA SER A 78 16.15 -0.70 6.75
C SER A 78 15.58 -0.07 5.48
N GLU A 79 16.42 0.30 4.53
CA GLU A 79 15.96 0.75 3.23
C GLU A 79 15.10 -0.33 2.57
N LEU A 80 14.11 0.09 1.81
CA LEU A 80 13.37 -0.79 0.93
C LEU A 80 14.15 -0.93 -0.39
N TRP A 81 14.53 -2.16 -0.72
CA TRP A 81 15.00 -2.50 -2.05
C TRP A 81 13.82 -2.96 -2.90
N THR A 82 13.75 -2.50 -4.14
CA THR A 82 12.77 -2.94 -5.14
C THR A 82 13.45 -3.21 -6.48
N VAL A 83 12.96 -4.21 -7.20
CA VAL A 83 13.47 -4.55 -8.53
C VAL A 83 12.95 -3.59 -9.58
N ASP A 84 11.82 -2.94 -9.32
CA ASP A 84 11.14 -2.08 -10.28
C ASP A 84 10.70 -0.76 -9.62
N ALA A 85 11.40 0.31 -9.98
CA ALA A 85 11.03 1.66 -9.59
C ALA A 85 9.98 2.24 -10.54
N PHE A 86 9.15 3.15 -10.04
CA PHE A 86 8.26 3.94 -10.88
C PHE A 86 9.02 4.98 -11.68
N VAL A 87 8.61 5.16 -12.94
CA VAL A 87 9.07 6.21 -13.84
C VAL A 87 7.88 6.98 -14.41
N GLU A 88 8.09 8.28 -14.65
CA GLU A 88 7.15 9.09 -15.40
C GLU A 88 7.23 8.73 -16.90
N ALA A 89 6.09 8.65 -17.54
CA ALA A 89 5.94 8.47 -18.98
C ALA A 89 4.85 9.40 -19.51
N THR A 90 4.82 9.60 -20.82
CA THR A 90 3.78 10.36 -21.50
C THR A 90 3.09 9.44 -22.48
N ASP A 91 1.77 9.47 -22.49
CA ASP A 91 0.96 8.76 -23.45
C ASP A 91 1.12 9.44 -24.82
N GLU A 92 1.52 8.69 -25.83
CA GLU A 92 1.85 9.24 -27.16
C GLU A 92 0.60 9.73 -27.92
N ASP A 93 -0.56 9.16 -27.62
CA ASP A 93 -1.80 9.50 -28.30
C ASP A 93 -2.53 10.68 -27.64
N THR A 94 -2.51 10.73 -26.30
CA THR A 94 -3.27 11.75 -25.54
C THR A 94 -2.40 12.89 -25.02
N GLY A 95 -1.09 12.70 -24.93
CA GLY A 95 -0.15 13.64 -24.28
C GLY A 95 -0.24 13.65 -22.75
N GLU A 96 -1.04 12.78 -22.14
CA GLU A 96 -1.19 12.70 -20.70
C GLU A 96 0.03 12.06 -20.03
N LYS A 97 0.43 12.64 -18.89
CA LYS A 97 1.49 12.06 -18.05
C LYS A 97 0.93 10.98 -17.15
N TYR A 98 1.65 9.87 -17.07
CA TYR A 98 1.33 8.77 -16.16
C TYR A 98 2.60 8.21 -15.53
N VAL A 99 2.43 7.34 -14.54
CA VAL A 99 3.52 6.65 -13.85
C VAL A 99 3.40 5.15 -14.12
N LYS A 100 4.50 4.52 -14.54
CA LYS A 100 4.56 3.07 -14.78
C LYS A 100 5.78 2.46 -14.09
N GLY A 101 5.81 1.13 -13.98
CA GLY A 101 7.01 0.37 -13.69
C GLY A 101 8.05 0.48 -14.82
N GLY A 102 9.18 -0.17 -14.67
CA GLY A 102 10.26 -0.21 -15.66
C GLY A 102 11.44 0.71 -15.34
N GLY A 103 11.48 1.33 -14.16
CA GLY A 103 12.60 2.18 -13.70
C GLY A 103 13.81 1.40 -13.20
N GLY A 104 13.73 0.05 -13.18
CA GLY A 104 14.80 -0.80 -12.70
C GLY A 104 14.97 -0.79 -11.17
N GLN A 105 16.09 -1.32 -10.70
CA GLN A 105 16.35 -1.47 -9.26
C GLN A 105 16.53 -0.13 -8.56
N GLN A 106 15.92 -0.01 -7.37
CA GLN A 106 16.02 1.15 -6.52
C GLN A 106 16.16 0.77 -5.04
N VAL A 107 16.80 1.64 -4.27
CA VAL A 107 16.89 1.57 -2.80
C VAL A 107 16.30 2.83 -2.21
N LEU A 108 15.24 2.68 -1.42
CA LEU A 108 14.46 3.77 -0.85
C LEU A 108 14.74 3.93 0.65
N SER A 109 15.23 5.08 1.07
CA SER A 109 15.36 5.42 2.50
C SER A 109 14.00 5.79 3.07
N CYS A 110 13.42 4.92 3.90
CA CYS A 110 12.07 5.07 4.44
C CYS A 110 12.01 5.88 5.75
N SER A 111 13.14 6.18 6.38
CA SER A 111 13.19 6.91 7.66
C SER A 111 12.98 8.43 7.53
N GLY A 112 13.27 8.99 6.37
CA GLY A 112 13.16 10.44 6.10
C GLY A 112 11.79 10.92 5.67
N GLY A 113 10.81 10.03 5.49
CA GLY A 113 9.47 10.37 4.99
C GLY A 113 8.84 9.22 4.24
N TRP A 114 7.64 9.46 3.72
CA TRP A 114 6.94 8.50 2.88
C TRP A 114 7.67 8.31 1.54
N LYS A 115 7.78 7.06 1.11
CA LYS A 115 8.37 6.65 -0.16
C LYS A 115 7.36 5.85 -0.96
N LEU A 116 7.14 6.29 -2.20
CA LEU A 116 6.32 5.58 -3.18
C LEU A 116 7.09 4.37 -3.69
N PHE A 117 6.44 3.23 -3.81
CA PHE A 117 7.02 2.03 -4.41
C PHE A 117 5.96 1.16 -5.08
N ASN A 118 6.40 0.31 -6.01
CA ASN A 118 5.56 -0.69 -6.65
C ASN A 118 5.50 -1.95 -5.78
N GLY A 119 4.43 -2.13 -5.00
CA GLY A 119 4.22 -3.33 -4.18
C GLY A 119 4.00 -4.61 -5.01
N ASN A 120 3.60 -4.47 -6.28
CA ASN A 120 3.43 -5.61 -7.18
C ASN A 120 4.75 -6.06 -7.83
N ALA A 121 5.85 -5.33 -7.61
CA ALA A 121 7.20 -5.74 -7.97
C ALA A 121 7.93 -6.37 -6.78
N GLU A 122 8.92 -7.20 -7.08
CA GLU A 122 9.71 -7.86 -6.05
C GLU A 122 10.45 -6.84 -5.17
N HIS A 123 10.27 -6.93 -3.86
CA HIS A 123 10.88 -6.01 -2.91
C HIS A 123 11.17 -6.68 -1.57
N TYR A 124 12.08 -6.08 -0.79
CA TYR A 124 12.40 -6.53 0.57
C TYR A 124 12.97 -5.40 1.42
N THR A 125 12.94 -5.58 2.75
CA THR A 125 13.61 -4.69 3.70
C THR A 125 15.06 -5.10 3.88
N LYS A 126 16.01 -4.20 3.61
CA LYS A 126 17.43 -4.44 3.88
C LYS A 126 17.69 -4.62 5.38
N PRO A 127 18.76 -5.31 5.77
CA PRO A 127 19.13 -5.46 7.18
C PRO A 127 19.19 -4.12 7.90
N TYR A 128 18.84 -4.12 9.20
CA TYR A 128 18.86 -2.92 10.03
C TYR A 128 19.22 -3.27 11.48
N GLN A 129 19.55 -2.22 12.25
CA GLN A 129 19.79 -2.30 13.70
C GLN A 129 18.91 -1.29 14.42
N GLY A 130 18.49 -1.61 15.64
CA GLY A 130 17.66 -0.75 16.48
C GLY A 130 16.18 -1.07 16.42
N THR A 131 15.34 -0.14 16.87
CA THR A 131 13.89 -0.29 16.96
C THR A 131 13.23 0.39 15.77
N ARG A 132 12.45 -0.37 14.98
CA ARG A 132 11.78 0.09 13.77
C ARG A 132 10.29 -0.20 13.80
N ILE A 133 9.50 0.80 13.45
CA ILE A 133 8.07 0.67 13.15
C ILE A 133 7.88 1.10 11.71
N SER A 134 7.37 0.24 10.84
CA SER A 134 7.04 0.62 9.47
C SER A 134 5.54 0.68 9.26
N PHE A 135 5.13 1.66 8.46
CA PHE A 135 3.77 1.91 8.01
C PHE A 135 3.75 1.77 6.50
N ILE A 136 2.84 0.93 5.99
CA ILE A 136 2.64 0.75 4.56
C ILE A 136 1.17 1.04 4.25
N ALA A 137 0.93 2.11 3.50
CA ALA A 137 -0.39 2.50 3.03
C ALA A 137 -0.59 1.98 1.61
N PHE A 138 -1.68 1.24 1.38
CA PHE A 138 -1.98 0.61 0.08
C PHE A 138 -3.48 0.40 -0.11
N SER A 139 -3.89 0.17 -1.35
CA SER A 139 -5.24 -0.27 -1.67
C SER A 139 -5.26 -1.72 -2.11
N HIS A 140 -6.22 -2.48 -1.58
CA HIS A 140 -6.44 -3.87 -1.95
C HIS A 140 -7.15 -3.95 -3.31
N ASN A 141 -6.77 -4.89 -4.19
CA ASN A 141 -7.33 -5.03 -5.53
C ASN A 141 -8.83 -5.43 -5.57
N ALA A 142 -9.37 -5.88 -4.46
CA ALA A 142 -10.80 -6.18 -4.30
C ALA A 142 -11.58 -5.03 -3.61
N TYR A 143 -11.02 -3.81 -3.54
CA TYR A 143 -11.69 -2.66 -2.90
C TYR A 143 -13.03 -2.32 -3.57
N ASN A 144 -13.15 -2.50 -4.89
CA ASN A 144 -14.38 -2.30 -5.65
C ASN A 144 -15.46 -3.38 -5.41
N LYS A 145 -15.13 -4.44 -4.65
CA LYS A 145 -16.06 -5.50 -4.24
C LYS A 145 -16.49 -5.36 -2.78
N LEU A 146 -16.21 -4.23 -2.15
CA LEU A 146 -16.64 -3.96 -0.79
C LEU A 146 -18.17 -3.88 -0.73
N SER A 147 -18.77 -4.51 0.28
CA SER A 147 -20.19 -4.25 0.58
C SER A 147 -20.34 -2.81 1.08
N THR A 148 -21.49 -2.19 0.83
CA THR A 148 -21.81 -0.84 1.32
C THR A 148 -21.53 -0.66 2.82
N ARG A 149 -21.83 -1.68 3.63
CA ARG A 149 -21.56 -1.69 5.07
C ARG A 149 -20.05 -1.58 5.37
N VAL A 150 -19.22 -2.36 4.68
CA VAL A 150 -17.75 -2.33 4.86
C VAL A 150 -17.18 -1.00 4.38
N ALA A 151 -17.61 -0.52 3.22
CA ALA A 151 -17.18 0.76 2.65
C ALA A 151 -17.51 1.92 3.58
N SER A 152 -18.75 2.02 4.09
CA SER A 152 -19.17 3.05 5.04
C SER A 152 -18.35 3.01 6.33
N LYS A 153 -18.03 1.79 6.83
CA LYS A 153 -17.21 1.66 8.04
C LYS A 153 -15.76 2.07 7.81
N LEU A 154 -15.18 1.75 6.67
CA LEU A 154 -13.84 2.20 6.30
C LEU A 154 -13.77 3.73 6.20
N LYS A 155 -14.75 4.36 5.56
CA LYS A 155 -14.86 5.81 5.49
C LYS A 155 -14.97 6.46 6.87
N GLU A 156 -15.79 5.91 7.78
CA GLU A 156 -15.90 6.36 9.18
C GLU A 156 -14.54 6.27 9.90
N LEU A 157 -13.74 5.25 9.62
CA LEU A 157 -12.41 5.02 10.20
C LEU A 157 -11.30 5.85 9.55
N GLY A 158 -11.62 6.63 8.51
CA GLY A 158 -10.70 7.55 7.85
C GLY A 158 -10.00 6.98 6.62
N PHE A 159 -10.34 5.80 6.13
CA PHE A 159 -9.81 5.27 4.87
C PHE A 159 -10.49 5.94 3.66
N THR A 160 -9.75 6.08 2.55
CA THR A 160 -10.17 6.88 1.39
C THR A 160 -10.46 6.07 0.14
N ALA A 161 -10.16 4.77 0.14
CA ALA A 161 -10.29 3.92 -1.05
C ALA A 161 -11.73 3.46 -1.36
N ALA A 162 -12.71 3.81 -0.56
CA ALA A 162 -14.11 3.46 -0.79
C ALA A 162 -14.82 4.62 -1.49
N SER A 163 -15.01 4.55 -2.80
CA SER A 163 -16.05 5.33 -3.46
C SER A 163 -17.36 4.55 -3.42
N ASP A 164 -18.46 5.22 -3.14
CA ASP A 164 -19.81 4.61 -3.09
C ASP A 164 -20.22 4.04 -4.46
N ASP A 165 -19.54 4.41 -5.54
CA ASP A 165 -19.94 4.13 -6.92
C ASP A 165 -19.14 2.98 -7.57
N GLY A 166 -18.19 2.36 -6.88
CA GLY A 166 -17.34 1.30 -7.45
C GLY A 166 -16.46 1.77 -8.62
N VAL A 167 -16.35 3.08 -8.80
CA VAL A 167 -15.59 3.69 -9.89
C VAL A 167 -14.09 3.62 -9.55
N ASP A 168 -13.29 3.31 -10.54
CA ASP A 168 -11.84 3.41 -10.46
C ASP A 168 -11.45 4.78 -9.93
N LEU A 169 -10.75 4.80 -8.79
CA LEU A 169 -10.33 6.07 -8.23
C LEU A 169 -9.45 6.79 -9.26
N PRO A 170 -9.77 8.05 -9.63
CA PRO A 170 -9.02 8.78 -10.67
C PRO A 170 -7.51 8.83 -10.39
N TYR A 171 -7.16 8.74 -9.11
CA TYR A 171 -5.77 8.68 -8.68
C TYR A 171 -5.03 7.49 -9.28
N PHE A 172 -5.65 6.29 -9.34
CA PHE A 172 -4.99 5.10 -9.87
C PHE A 172 -4.94 5.06 -11.40
N ALA A 173 -5.80 5.78 -12.09
CA ALA A 173 -5.77 5.88 -13.55
C ALA A 173 -4.42 6.37 -14.08
N LYS A 174 -3.71 7.20 -13.31
CA LYS A 174 -2.37 7.67 -13.65
C LYS A 174 -1.25 6.64 -13.43
N TYR A 175 -1.54 5.49 -12.79
CA TYR A 175 -0.55 4.45 -12.54
C TYR A 175 -0.85 3.23 -13.41
N ARG A 176 0.04 2.95 -14.35
CA ARG A 176 -0.04 1.77 -15.20
C ARG A 176 0.91 0.70 -14.65
N ILE A 177 0.35 -0.25 -13.89
CA ILE A 177 1.07 -1.37 -13.32
C ILE A 177 0.67 -2.62 -14.09
N ASP A 178 1.59 -3.14 -14.89
CA ASP A 178 1.40 -4.43 -15.56
C ASP A 178 1.69 -5.56 -14.57
N LYS A 179 0.65 -6.30 -14.21
CA LYS A 179 0.76 -7.46 -13.33
C LYS A 179 1.23 -8.73 -14.05
N SER A 180 1.19 -8.74 -15.39
CA SER A 180 1.56 -9.92 -16.18
C SER A 180 3.07 -10.19 -16.15
N GLU A 181 3.89 -9.18 -15.85
CA GLU A 181 5.34 -9.31 -15.73
C GLU A 181 5.80 -9.91 -14.40
N PHE A 182 4.90 -10.00 -13.41
CA PHE A 182 5.21 -10.45 -12.05
C PHE A 182 4.47 -11.75 -11.74
N THR A 183 4.94 -12.86 -12.33
CA THR A 183 4.51 -14.18 -11.87
C THR A 183 5.11 -14.44 -10.49
N PRO A 184 4.30 -14.72 -9.47
CA PRO A 184 4.84 -15.17 -8.18
C PRO A 184 5.67 -16.44 -8.42
N ASP A 185 6.87 -16.48 -7.88
CA ASP A 185 7.66 -17.70 -7.86
C ASP A 185 6.85 -18.76 -7.09
N GLU A 186 6.41 -19.83 -7.76
CA GLU A 186 5.57 -20.89 -7.18
C GLU A 186 6.24 -21.61 -6.01
N ASN A 187 7.52 -21.34 -5.76
CA ASN A 187 8.35 -21.92 -4.71
C ASN A 187 8.42 -21.09 -3.42
N SER A 188 7.67 -19.99 -3.28
CA SER A 188 7.66 -19.18 -2.06
C SER A 188 6.54 -19.55 -1.06
N LYS A 189 6.30 -20.85 -0.88
CA LYS A 189 5.42 -21.34 0.20
C LYS A 189 6.22 -21.65 1.45
#